data_823fff09c20c46cfbf6193cf728a034c
#
_entry.id   823fff09c20c46cfbf6193cf728a034c
#
_cell.length_a   1.000
_cell.length_b   1.000
_cell.length_c   1.000
_cell.angle_alpha   90.00
_cell.angle_beta   90.00
_cell.angle_gamma   90.00
#
_symmetry.space_group_name_H-M   'P 1'
#
loop_
_entity.id
_entity.type
_entity.pdbx_description
1 polymer ?
#
loop_
_entity_poly.entity_id
_entity_poly.type
_entity_poly.pdbx_seq_one_letter_code
_entity_poly.pdbx_strand_id
1 'polypeptide(L)'
;MSRSVPPSDPAPGRAPAGQEIRRRKVFYIPGYDPIHPRRYRELYRSEGRAQAKISDYLLDLTGRPGGRGTQGGTGYGWRVNSVQDGAEVDTAFEVLVWSDIVRTSMDHGIARTYWIMLRTAWIYLSTGAFFRLMRLRKGPVIAALYPVGMLLLQAVAAVFAGVLVALLVTWAMGALGQAMGLGPALAAKQWLAAGLLGLLAALAVLRHFRNVDNRLYVYYLMHDYAYTAATRGAMTAEMQARLAGFAERIAAALDGEDDGDGDRAPPDEVLVVGHSSGAQLAVSVLADILREGRLSANARRLALLTLGQVVPMVSFLPEAHQLRADLALLAGADIPWVDVTAPGDGCTFALCDPVAVSGVAPAGKRWPLVISAAFTQTLSPARWRLLRWRFFRLHFQYLCAFDRPGDYDYFRITAGPVSLESRFRGRAPSTSRVEVPLSKYTGTAP
;
A
#
# COMPACT_ATOMS: atom_id res chain seq x y z
N MET A 1 2.30 66.92 -2.84
CA MET A 1 1.33 65.87 -3.22
C MET A 1 2.02 64.94 -4.21
N SER A 2 2.63 63.87 -3.68
CA SER A 2 3.27 62.83 -4.49
C SER A 2 2.28 61.76 -4.80
N ARG A 3 1.92 61.55 -6.09
CA ARG A 3 1.06 60.48 -6.55
C ARG A 3 1.86 59.17 -6.56
N SER A 4 1.46 58.25 -5.68
CA SER A 4 1.93 56.86 -5.71
C SER A 4 1.38 56.17 -6.96
N VAL A 5 2.27 55.70 -7.84
CA VAL A 5 1.94 54.84 -8.98
C VAL A 5 1.58 53.46 -8.40
N PRO A 6 0.43 52.86 -8.77
CA PRO A 6 0.14 51.48 -8.35
C PRO A 6 1.13 50.52 -9.00
N PRO A 7 1.47 49.40 -8.34
CA PRO A 7 2.34 48.36 -8.92
C PRO A 7 1.65 47.81 -10.19
N SER A 8 2.43 47.77 -11.27
CA SER A 8 2.00 47.20 -12.55
C SER A 8 1.74 45.69 -12.37
N ASP A 9 0.55 45.24 -12.79
CA ASP A 9 0.24 43.81 -12.90
C ASP A 9 1.31 43.09 -13.70
N PRO A 10 1.73 41.90 -13.25
CA PRO A 10 2.71 41.10 -14.00
C PRO A 10 2.14 40.70 -15.38
N ALA A 11 2.95 40.84 -16.41
CA ALA A 11 2.58 40.50 -17.78
C ALA A 11 2.11 39.03 -17.86
N PRO A 12 1.06 38.72 -18.62
CA PRO A 12 0.53 37.34 -18.74
C PRO A 12 1.61 36.45 -19.37
N GLY A 13 2.04 35.41 -18.62
CA GLY A 13 2.93 34.35 -19.09
C GLY A 13 4.26 34.18 -18.38
N ARG A 14 4.63 35.06 -17.42
CA ARG A 14 5.86 34.86 -16.65
C ARG A 14 5.57 34.07 -15.39
N ALA A 15 6.19 32.87 -15.27
CA ALA A 15 6.10 32.08 -14.06
C ALA A 15 6.57 32.85 -12.81
N PRO A 16 5.91 32.72 -11.66
CA PRO A 16 6.41 33.24 -10.39
C PRO A 16 7.84 32.77 -10.11
N ALA A 17 8.64 33.58 -9.45
CA ALA A 17 10.00 33.21 -9.06
C ALA A 17 9.94 31.94 -8.18
N GLY A 18 10.61 30.85 -8.63
CA GLY A 18 10.62 29.56 -7.94
C GLY A 18 9.63 28.52 -8.49
N GLN A 19 8.82 28.84 -9.48
CA GLN A 19 7.98 27.84 -10.14
C GLN A 19 8.80 26.98 -11.09
N GLU A 20 8.91 25.69 -10.77
CA GLU A 20 9.57 24.68 -11.62
C GLU A 20 8.54 23.84 -12.39
N ILE A 21 7.36 23.61 -11.79
CA ILE A 21 6.33 22.72 -12.29
C ILE A 21 5.07 23.52 -12.62
N ARG A 22 4.62 23.44 -13.86
CA ARG A 22 3.31 23.93 -14.33
C ARG A 22 2.37 22.77 -14.64
N ARG A 23 2.95 21.67 -15.14
CA ARG A 23 2.21 20.46 -15.48
C ARG A 23 2.89 19.26 -14.86
N ARG A 24 2.13 18.47 -14.12
CA ARG A 24 2.59 17.22 -13.51
C ARG A 24 1.71 16.05 -13.92
N LYS A 25 2.32 14.91 -14.18
CA LYS A 25 1.62 13.62 -14.26
C LYS A 25 1.94 12.80 -13.01
N VAL A 26 0.92 12.34 -12.31
CA VAL A 26 1.08 11.48 -11.14
C VAL A 26 0.52 10.10 -11.45
N PHE A 27 1.35 9.07 -11.33
CA PHE A 27 0.93 7.68 -11.35
C PHE A 27 0.91 7.15 -9.92
N TYR A 28 -0.26 6.70 -9.48
CA TYR A 28 -0.43 6.13 -8.14
C TYR A 28 -0.59 4.61 -8.22
N ILE A 29 0.30 3.87 -7.56
CA ILE A 29 0.26 2.41 -7.43
C ILE A 29 -0.20 2.07 -6.01
N PRO A 30 -1.45 1.59 -5.86
CA PRO A 30 -1.98 1.22 -4.55
C PRO A 30 -1.31 -0.03 -3.99
N GLY A 31 -1.45 -0.22 -2.68
CA GLY A 31 -1.15 -1.48 -2.02
C GLY A 31 -2.10 -2.61 -2.44
N TYR A 32 -2.05 -3.71 -1.71
CA TYR A 32 -2.95 -4.85 -1.92
C TYR A 32 -4.39 -4.46 -1.55
N ASP A 33 -5.11 -3.86 -2.50
CA ASP A 33 -6.45 -3.29 -2.30
C ASP A 33 -7.44 -3.79 -3.37
N PRO A 34 -8.46 -4.58 -2.99
CA PRO A 34 -9.46 -5.08 -3.92
C PRO A 34 -10.51 -4.03 -4.32
N ILE A 35 -10.50 -2.84 -3.67
CA ILE A 35 -11.52 -1.82 -3.83
C ILE A 35 -11.32 -1.05 -5.14
N HIS A 36 -12.42 -0.63 -5.76
CA HIS A 36 -12.40 0.14 -6.99
C HIS A 36 -11.63 1.48 -6.83
N PRO A 37 -10.79 1.88 -7.78
CA PRO A 37 -9.90 3.05 -7.68
C PRO A 37 -10.61 4.40 -7.49
N ARG A 38 -11.92 4.49 -7.74
CA ARG A 38 -12.75 5.67 -7.41
C ARG A 38 -12.56 6.12 -5.96
N ARG A 39 -12.31 5.19 -5.06
CA ARG A 39 -12.02 5.47 -3.64
C ARG A 39 -10.87 6.45 -3.46
N TYR A 40 -9.80 6.31 -4.24
CA TYR A 40 -8.61 7.18 -4.14
C TYR A 40 -8.90 8.60 -4.62
N ARG A 41 -9.73 8.74 -5.66
CA ARG A 41 -10.20 10.06 -6.10
C ARG A 41 -11.03 10.76 -5.03
N GLU A 42 -11.98 10.04 -4.42
CA GLU A 42 -12.81 10.60 -3.37
C GLU A 42 -12.02 10.94 -2.10
N LEU A 43 -11.04 10.11 -1.74
CA LEU A 43 -10.11 10.38 -0.66
C LEU A 43 -9.29 11.64 -0.96
N TYR A 44 -8.68 11.73 -2.15
CA TYR A 44 -7.90 12.90 -2.55
C TYR A 44 -8.75 14.17 -2.53
N ARG A 45 -10.00 14.09 -3.03
CA ARG A 45 -10.93 15.22 -3.06
C ARG A 45 -11.29 15.72 -1.66
N SER A 46 -11.62 14.82 -0.74
CA SER A 46 -12.03 15.18 0.62
C SER A 46 -10.86 15.69 1.46
N GLU A 47 -9.76 14.94 1.45
CA GLU A 47 -8.58 15.25 2.26
C GLU A 47 -7.79 16.44 1.67
N GLY A 48 -7.72 16.55 0.34
CA GLY A 48 -7.10 17.70 -0.33
C GLY A 48 -7.80 19.02 0.00
N ARG A 49 -9.14 19.03 0.00
CA ARG A 49 -9.91 20.22 0.45
C ARG A 49 -9.66 20.55 1.92
N ALA A 50 -9.51 19.53 2.77
CA ALA A 50 -9.20 19.73 4.17
C ALA A 50 -7.79 20.32 4.35
N GLN A 51 -6.80 19.77 3.65
CA GLN A 51 -5.42 20.25 3.71
C GLN A 51 -5.28 21.66 3.13
N ALA A 52 -5.95 21.95 2.01
CA ALA A 52 -5.94 23.27 1.38
C ALA A 52 -6.37 24.38 2.34
N LYS A 53 -7.40 24.13 3.16
CA LYS A 53 -7.85 25.06 4.21
C LYS A 53 -6.84 25.23 5.36
N ILE A 54 -6.07 24.19 5.67
CA ILE A 54 -5.07 24.20 6.76
C ILE A 54 -3.80 24.93 6.32
N SER A 55 -3.39 24.69 5.07
CA SER A 55 -2.10 25.14 4.53
C SER A 55 -2.23 26.40 3.63
N ASP A 56 -3.42 26.98 3.56
CA ASP A 56 -3.73 28.22 2.82
C ASP A 56 -3.31 28.18 1.34
N TYR A 57 -3.86 27.19 0.61
CA TYR A 57 -3.74 27.08 -0.83
C TYR A 57 -5.07 26.68 -1.48
N LEU A 58 -5.19 26.87 -2.79
CA LEU A 58 -6.36 26.45 -3.55
C LEU A 58 -6.10 25.10 -4.21
N LEU A 59 -7.09 24.23 -4.15
CA LEU A 59 -7.05 22.92 -4.79
C LEU A 59 -8.44 22.55 -5.28
N ASP A 60 -8.60 22.45 -6.59
CA ASP A 60 -9.83 22.02 -7.23
C ASP A 60 -9.62 20.73 -8.01
N LEU A 61 -10.56 19.80 -7.86
CA LEU A 61 -10.50 18.48 -8.47
C LEU A 61 -11.65 18.32 -9.46
N THR A 62 -11.28 18.10 -10.72
CA THR A 62 -12.20 17.84 -11.81
C THR A 62 -12.14 16.38 -12.26
N GLY A 63 -13.26 15.85 -12.75
CA GLY A 63 -13.28 14.52 -13.37
C GLY A 63 -12.61 14.58 -14.74
N ARG A 64 -11.88 13.52 -15.12
CA ARG A 64 -11.36 13.40 -16.48
C ARG A 64 -12.54 13.28 -17.45
N PRO A 65 -12.64 14.13 -18.50
CA PRO A 65 -13.61 13.92 -19.58
C PRO A 65 -13.26 12.60 -20.29
N GLY A 66 -14.20 11.67 -20.34
CA GLY A 66 -13.97 10.36 -20.97
C GLY A 66 -13.61 9.19 -20.06
N GLY A 67 -13.68 9.35 -18.74
CA GLY A 67 -13.35 8.32 -17.72
C GLY A 67 -14.33 7.14 -17.61
N ARG A 68 -14.86 6.64 -18.73
CA ARG A 68 -15.26 5.23 -18.88
C ARG A 68 -13.98 4.50 -19.26
N GLY A 69 -13.53 3.58 -18.40
CA GLY A 69 -12.41 2.71 -18.70
C GLY A 69 -12.53 2.23 -20.15
N THR A 70 -11.56 2.61 -20.96
CA THR A 70 -11.39 2.01 -22.28
C THR A 70 -11.39 0.51 -22.07
N GLN A 71 -12.19 -0.23 -22.84
CA GLN A 71 -12.17 -1.69 -22.83
C GLN A 71 -10.71 -2.12 -23.02
N GLY A 72 -10.11 -2.72 -21.97
CA GLY A 72 -8.68 -3.06 -21.94
C GLY A 72 -7.77 -2.06 -21.18
N GLY A 73 -8.24 -0.86 -20.76
CA GLY A 73 -7.42 0.14 -20.08
C GLY A 73 -7.41 -0.01 -18.55
N THR A 74 -6.23 -0.24 -17.99
CA THR A 74 -5.96 -0.40 -16.54
C THR A 74 -5.84 0.93 -15.77
N GLY A 75 -6.18 2.09 -16.37
CA GLY A 75 -6.06 3.42 -15.77
C GLY A 75 -7.40 4.00 -15.32
N TYR A 76 -7.41 4.61 -14.15
CA TYR A 76 -8.49 5.43 -13.60
C TYR A 76 -7.90 6.76 -13.13
N GLY A 77 -8.38 7.90 -13.63
CA GLY A 77 -7.73 9.18 -13.38
C GLY A 77 -8.68 10.34 -13.06
N TRP A 78 -8.08 11.46 -12.65
CA TRP A 78 -8.72 12.76 -12.44
C TRP A 78 -7.70 13.88 -12.68
N ARG A 79 -8.16 15.13 -12.80
CA ARG A 79 -7.32 16.32 -12.83
C ARG A 79 -7.42 17.12 -11.54
N VAL A 80 -6.35 17.82 -11.22
CA VAL A 80 -6.24 18.71 -10.07
C VAL A 80 -5.62 20.01 -10.53
N ASN A 81 -6.37 21.09 -10.43
CA ASN A 81 -5.85 22.44 -10.56
C ASN A 81 -5.56 22.99 -9.17
N SER A 82 -4.36 23.47 -8.95
CA SER A 82 -3.99 24.07 -7.67
C SER A 82 -3.28 25.41 -7.85
N VAL A 83 -3.51 26.30 -6.88
CA VAL A 83 -2.73 27.54 -6.75
C VAL A 83 -2.04 27.49 -5.40
N GLN A 84 -0.71 27.37 -5.43
CA GLN A 84 0.14 27.26 -4.26
C GLN A 84 1.32 28.22 -4.38
N ASP A 85 1.60 28.98 -3.32
CA ASP A 85 2.70 29.95 -3.28
C ASP A 85 2.65 30.95 -4.47
N GLY A 86 1.42 31.29 -4.93
CA GLY A 86 1.17 32.20 -6.05
C GLY A 86 1.35 31.58 -7.45
N ALA A 87 1.64 30.30 -7.54
CA ALA A 87 1.83 29.57 -8.80
C ALA A 87 0.67 28.60 -9.08
N GLU A 88 0.24 28.54 -10.33
CA GLU A 88 -0.80 27.63 -10.80
C GLU A 88 -0.15 26.34 -11.36
N VAL A 89 -0.68 25.18 -10.95
CA VAL A 89 -0.23 23.87 -11.40
C VAL A 89 -1.43 23.03 -11.83
N ASP A 90 -1.33 22.46 -13.02
CA ASP A 90 -2.24 21.43 -13.52
C ASP A 90 -1.62 20.05 -13.34
N THR A 91 -2.30 19.17 -12.62
CA THR A 91 -1.82 17.82 -12.34
C THR A 91 -2.82 16.78 -12.85
N ALA A 92 -2.37 15.91 -13.74
CA ALA A 92 -3.11 14.75 -14.18
C ALA A 92 -2.75 13.54 -13.32
N PHE A 93 -3.74 13.00 -12.60
CA PHE A 93 -3.61 11.78 -11.80
C PHE A 93 -4.08 10.56 -12.55
N GLU A 94 -3.38 9.46 -12.36
CA GLU A 94 -3.76 8.15 -12.84
C GLU A 94 -3.43 7.07 -11.81
N VAL A 95 -4.42 6.21 -11.50
CA VAL A 95 -4.22 5.03 -10.68
C VAL A 95 -3.87 3.86 -11.58
N LEU A 96 -2.71 3.26 -11.36
CA LEU A 96 -2.28 2.04 -12.04
C LEU A 96 -2.90 0.84 -11.33
N VAL A 97 -3.97 0.30 -11.94
CA VAL A 97 -4.88 -0.64 -11.28
C VAL A 97 -4.39 -2.08 -11.42
N TRP A 98 -4.34 -2.79 -10.28
CA TRP A 98 -4.08 -4.23 -10.21
C TRP A 98 -5.03 -4.96 -9.22
N SER A 99 -6.14 -4.29 -8.87
CA SER A 99 -7.15 -4.81 -7.94
C SER A 99 -7.89 -6.06 -8.44
N ASP A 100 -7.86 -6.35 -9.73
CA ASP A 100 -8.35 -7.59 -10.33
C ASP A 100 -7.47 -8.79 -9.91
N ILE A 101 -6.15 -8.66 -9.98
CA ILE A 101 -5.19 -9.66 -9.48
C ILE A 101 -5.41 -9.89 -7.98
N VAL A 102 -5.58 -8.80 -7.21
CA VAL A 102 -5.88 -8.88 -5.78
C VAL A 102 -7.16 -9.67 -5.53
N ARG A 103 -8.26 -9.34 -6.21
CA ARG A 103 -9.56 -10.03 -6.05
C ARG A 103 -9.46 -11.51 -6.38
N THR A 104 -8.81 -11.86 -7.49
CA THR A 104 -8.60 -13.26 -7.87
C THR A 104 -7.80 -14.02 -6.80
N SER A 105 -6.78 -13.40 -6.21
CA SER A 105 -5.98 -14.03 -5.15
C SER A 105 -6.73 -14.19 -3.82
N MET A 106 -7.85 -13.50 -3.62
CA MET A 106 -8.69 -13.57 -2.41
C MET A 106 -9.86 -14.55 -2.53
N ASP A 107 -10.20 -15.04 -3.73
CA ASP A 107 -11.36 -15.91 -3.96
C ASP A 107 -11.07 -17.35 -3.52
N HIS A 108 -11.03 -17.54 -2.19
CA HIS A 108 -10.72 -18.84 -1.59
C HIS A 108 -11.71 -19.21 -0.48
N GLY A 109 -11.99 -20.52 -0.38
CA GLY A 109 -12.81 -21.09 0.69
C GLY A 109 -12.13 -21.07 2.06
N ILE A 110 -12.91 -21.26 3.13
CA ILE A 110 -12.43 -21.26 4.53
C ILE A 110 -11.26 -22.22 4.71
N ALA A 111 -11.40 -23.49 4.33
CA ALA A 111 -10.36 -24.50 4.49
C ALA A 111 -9.04 -24.11 3.79
N ARG A 112 -9.14 -23.54 2.58
CA ARG A 112 -7.96 -23.07 1.84
C ARG A 112 -7.28 -21.88 2.53
N THR A 113 -8.05 -20.98 3.16
CA THR A 113 -7.46 -19.87 3.93
C THR A 113 -6.65 -20.36 5.11
N TYR A 114 -7.11 -21.38 5.86
CA TYR A 114 -6.33 -22.00 6.93
C TYR A 114 -5.07 -22.70 6.40
N TRP A 115 -5.14 -23.36 5.26
CA TRP A 115 -3.97 -23.94 4.60
C TRP A 115 -2.96 -22.87 4.18
N ILE A 116 -3.45 -21.76 3.60
CA ILE A 116 -2.64 -20.60 3.22
C ILE A 116 -1.95 -20.02 4.46
N MET A 117 -2.65 -19.88 5.57
CA MET A 117 -2.09 -19.41 6.85
C MET A 117 -0.92 -20.31 7.30
N LEU A 118 -1.11 -21.62 7.33
CA LEU A 118 -0.07 -22.57 7.74
C LEU A 118 1.14 -22.50 6.81
N ARG A 119 0.92 -22.47 5.50
CA ARG A 119 1.98 -22.37 4.49
C ARG A 119 2.75 -21.06 4.62
N THR A 120 2.07 -19.94 4.79
CA THR A 120 2.70 -18.63 4.96
C THR A 120 3.55 -18.59 6.23
N ALA A 121 3.01 -19.03 7.36
CA ALA A 121 3.75 -19.12 8.60
C ALA A 121 5.00 -20.01 8.45
N TRP A 122 4.86 -21.17 7.81
CA TRP A 122 5.99 -22.07 7.53
C TRP A 122 7.08 -21.40 6.71
N ILE A 123 6.72 -20.67 5.64
CA ILE A 123 7.69 -19.97 4.78
C ILE A 123 8.47 -18.93 5.58
N TYR A 124 7.81 -18.05 6.32
CA TYR A 124 8.50 -17.02 7.09
C TYR A 124 9.37 -17.60 8.23
N LEU A 125 8.92 -18.68 8.87
CA LEU A 125 9.68 -19.34 9.95
C LEU A 125 10.88 -20.13 9.40
N SER A 126 10.67 -20.99 8.39
CA SER A 126 11.71 -21.86 7.84
C SER A 126 12.82 -21.10 7.10
N THR A 127 12.48 -19.98 6.45
CA THR A 127 13.47 -19.09 5.82
C THR A 127 14.22 -18.21 6.81
N GLY A 128 13.73 -18.11 8.05
CA GLY A 128 14.25 -17.22 9.08
C GLY A 128 13.89 -15.75 8.87
N ALA A 129 13.07 -15.43 7.86
CA ALA A 129 12.63 -14.05 7.57
C ALA A 129 11.87 -13.46 8.75
N PHE A 130 10.98 -14.23 9.38
CA PHE A 130 10.21 -13.80 10.55
C PHE A 130 11.09 -13.19 11.65
N PHE A 131 12.13 -13.89 12.08
CA PHE A 131 12.99 -13.44 13.18
C PHE A 131 13.81 -12.20 12.80
N ARG A 132 14.21 -12.08 11.53
CA ARG A 132 14.96 -10.93 11.02
C ARG A 132 14.07 -9.70 10.91
N LEU A 133 12.84 -9.85 10.43
CA LEU A 133 11.83 -8.79 10.40
C LEU A 133 11.46 -8.32 11.82
N MET A 134 11.34 -9.24 12.79
CA MET A 134 11.12 -8.90 14.20
C MET A 134 12.28 -8.08 14.80
N ARG A 135 13.52 -8.36 14.38
CA ARG A 135 14.70 -7.57 14.81
C ARG A 135 14.74 -6.21 14.12
N LEU A 136 14.22 -6.11 12.89
CA LEU A 136 14.17 -4.86 12.15
C LEU A 136 13.11 -3.91 12.74
N ARG A 137 11.85 -4.36 12.78
CA ARG A 137 10.72 -3.62 13.39
C ARG A 137 9.66 -4.60 13.88
N LYS A 138 9.28 -4.49 15.14
CA LYS A 138 8.26 -5.36 15.75
C LYS A 138 6.85 -5.04 15.25
N GLY A 139 6.53 -3.75 15.02
CA GLY A 139 5.19 -3.29 14.66
C GLY A 139 4.57 -4.03 13.47
N PRO A 140 5.17 -3.99 12.27
CA PRO A 140 4.59 -4.66 11.09
C PRO A 140 4.49 -6.19 11.25
N VAL A 141 5.41 -6.82 12.01
CA VAL A 141 5.33 -8.26 12.25
C VAL A 141 4.18 -8.60 13.21
N ILE A 142 3.96 -7.79 14.25
CA ILE A 142 2.81 -7.94 15.16
C ILE A 142 1.51 -7.72 14.38
N ALA A 143 1.46 -6.72 13.50
CA ALA A 143 0.32 -6.51 12.61
C ALA A 143 0.07 -7.72 11.69
N ALA A 144 1.15 -8.34 11.16
CA ALA A 144 1.05 -9.55 10.35
C ALA A 144 0.61 -10.80 11.16
N LEU A 145 0.86 -10.85 12.46
CA LEU A 145 0.37 -11.91 13.34
C LEU A 145 -1.11 -11.76 13.70
N TYR A 146 -1.72 -10.58 13.51
CA TYR A 146 -3.13 -10.37 13.80
C TYR A 146 -4.06 -11.34 13.06
N PRO A 147 -4.01 -11.50 11.71
CA PRO A 147 -4.87 -12.45 11.03
C PRO A 147 -4.61 -13.90 11.44
N VAL A 148 -3.36 -14.27 11.73
CA VAL A 148 -3.01 -15.61 12.20
C VAL A 148 -3.65 -15.88 13.56
N GLY A 149 -3.47 -14.98 14.53
CA GLY A 149 -4.07 -15.11 15.86
C GLY A 149 -5.59 -15.15 15.83
N MET A 150 -6.20 -14.29 15.00
CA MET A 150 -7.66 -14.26 14.83
C MET A 150 -8.21 -15.51 14.17
N LEU A 151 -7.56 -16.07 13.14
CA LEU A 151 -7.97 -17.35 12.53
C LEU A 151 -7.88 -18.49 13.54
N LEU A 152 -6.81 -18.55 14.33
CA LEU A 152 -6.68 -19.54 15.40
C LEU A 152 -7.79 -19.39 16.45
N LEU A 153 -8.08 -18.16 16.88
CA LEU A 153 -9.18 -17.88 17.81
C LEU A 153 -10.54 -18.31 17.23
N GLN A 154 -10.79 -18.04 15.96
CA GLN A 154 -12.01 -18.49 15.25
C GLN A 154 -12.10 -20.00 15.19
N ALA A 155 -10.99 -20.71 14.93
CA ALA A 155 -10.94 -22.16 14.93
C ALA A 155 -11.25 -22.72 16.33
N VAL A 156 -10.65 -22.18 17.39
CA VAL A 156 -10.93 -22.55 18.78
C VAL A 156 -12.40 -22.32 19.13
N ALA A 157 -12.97 -21.17 18.77
CA ALA A 157 -14.38 -20.86 19.01
C ALA A 157 -15.30 -21.84 18.24
N ALA A 158 -14.96 -22.20 17.02
CA ALA A 158 -15.71 -23.18 16.23
C ALA A 158 -15.66 -24.57 16.85
N VAL A 159 -14.49 -25.05 17.27
CA VAL A 159 -14.33 -26.34 17.96
C VAL A 159 -15.14 -26.35 19.27
N PHE A 160 -15.00 -25.27 20.06
CA PHE A 160 -15.75 -25.16 21.33
C PHE A 160 -17.27 -25.21 21.11
N ALA A 161 -17.79 -24.45 20.15
CA ALA A 161 -19.22 -24.47 19.80
C ALA A 161 -19.67 -25.87 19.31
N GLY A 162 -18.85 -26.51 18.46
CA GLY A 162 -19.11 -27.87 17.98
C GLY A 162 -19.18 -28.90 19.10
N VAL A 163 -18.20 -28.88 20.01
CA VAL A 163 -18.16 -29.78 21.17
C VAL A 163 -19.34 -29.52 22.10
N LEU A 164 -19.66 -28.26 22.38
CA LEU A 164 -20.80 -27.90 23.23
C LEU A 164 -22.12 -28.43 22.66
N VAL A 165 -22.37 -28.25 21.36
CA VAL A 165 -23.57 -28.76 20.67
C VAL A 165 -23.57 -30.27 20.71
N ALA A 166 -22.46 -30.94 20.44
CA ALA A 166 -22.36 -32.40 20.50
C ALA A 166 -22.72 -32.96 21.90
N LEU A 167 -22.21 -32.34 22.97
CA LEU A 167 -22.52 -32.69 24.34
C LEU A 167 -24.01 -32.49 24.68
N LEU A 168 -24.57 -31.35 24.27
CA LEU A 168 -25.99 -31.05 24.49
C LEU A 168 -26.91 -32.06 23.76
N VAL A 169 -26.55 -32.39 22.52
CA VAL A 169 -27.32 -33.42 21.73
C VAL A 169 -27.23 -34.79 22.39
N THR A 170 -26.01 -35.20 22.81
CA THR A 170 -25.81 -36.47 23.50
C THR A 170 -26.61 -36.55 24.79
N TRP A 171 -26.59 -35.48 25.60
CA TRP A 171 -27.38 -35.38 26.83
C TRP A 171 -28.89 -35.45 26.55
N ALA A 172 -29.41 -34.65 25.61
CA ALA A 172 -30.81 -34.59 25.27
C ALA A 172 -31.33 -35.93 24.71
N MET A 173 -30.57 -36.57 23.80
CA MET A 173 -30.93 -37.89 23.28
C MET A 173 -30.86 -38.99 24.35
N GLY A 174 -29.90 -38.92 25.27
CA GLY A 174 -29.81 -39.85 26.41
C GLY A 174 -31.00 -39.69 27.34
N ALA A 175 -31.39 -38.48 27.72
CA ALA A 175 -32.57 -38.21 28.56
C ALA A 175 -33.90 -38.69 27.88
N LEU A 176 -34.04 -38.40 26.55
CA LEU A 176 -35.19 -38.85 25.78
C LEU A 176 -35.24 -40.37 25.71
N GLY A 177 -34.10 -41.03 25.44
CA GLY A 177 -34.02 -42.49 25.38
C GLY A 177 -34.39 -43.18 26.66
N GLN A 178 -34.02 -42.64 27.84
CA GLN A 178 -34.43 -43.12 29.15
C GLN A 178 -35.94 -42.93 29.34
N ALA A 179 -36.45 -41.74 29.04
CA ALA A 179 -37.90 -41.45 29.22
C ALA A 179 -38.81 -42.34 28.36
N MET A 180 -38.36 -42.75 27.19
CA MET A 180 -39.11 -43.57 26.24
C MET A 180 -38.82 -45.07 26.29
N GLY A 181 -37.91 -45.52 27.17
CA GLY A 181 -37.50 -46.93 27.25
C GLY A 181 -36.72 -47.45 26.03
N LEU A 182 -36.17 -46.49 25.19
CA LEU A 182 -35.46 -46.78 23.94
C LEU A 182 -33.96 -46.60 24.06
N GLY A 183 -33.40 -46.60 25.28
CA GLY A 183 -32.01 -46.31 25.58
C GLY A 183 -30.99 -47.01 24.68
N PRO A 184 -31.04 -48.36 24.55
CA PRO A 184 -30.06 -49.09 23.73
C PRO A 184 -30.13 -48.79 22.24
N ALA A 185 -31.37 -48.60 21.71
CA ALA A 185 -31.57 -48.29 20.28
C ALA A 185 -31.12 -46.89 19.87
N LEU A 186 -31.24 -45.92 20.78
CA LEU A 186 -30.82 -44.54 20.55
C LEU A 186 -29.31 -44.34 20.80
N ALA A 187 -28.67 -45.14 21.69
CA ALA A 187 -27.25 -45.01 22.02
C ALA A 187 -26.32 -45.14 20.80
N ALA A 188 -26.61 -46.00 19.85
CA ALA A 188 -25.79 -46.13 18.63
C ALA A 188 -25.95 -44.94 17.68
N LYS A 189 -27.09 -44.28 17.64
CA LYS A 189 -27.40 -43.18 16.72
C LYS A 189 -27.03 -41.79 17.32
N GLN A 190 -26.98 -41.67 18.64
CA GLN A 190 -26.71 -40.38 19.30
C GLN A 190 -25.32 -39.82 18.97
N TRP A 191 -24.28 -40.64 18.84
CA TRP A 191 -22.94 -40.22 18.50
C TRP A 191 -22.82 -39.67 17.09
N LEU A 192 -23.55 -40.27 16.11
CA LEU A 192 -23.59 -39.77 14.75
C LEU A 192 -24.34 -38.45 14.68
N ALA A 193 -25.49 -38.33 15.35
CA ALA A 193 -26.26 -37.10 15.39
C ALA A 193 -25.48 -35.97 16.11
N ALA A 194 -24.86 -36.27 17.25
CA ALA A 194 -24.03 -35.32 18.00
C ALA A 194 -22.84 -34.85 17.19
N GLY A 195 -22.11 -35.77 16.51
CA GLY A 195 -21.00 -35.45 15.65
C GLY A 195 -21.39 -34.56 14.47
N LEU A 196 -22.48 -34.93 13.78
CA LEU A 196 -23.00 -34.17 12.64
C LEU A 196 -23.43 -32.73 13.05
N LEU A 197 -24.26 -32.63 14.11
CA LEU A 197 -24.77 -31.34 14.58
C LEU A 197 -23.62 -30.46 15.18
N GLY A 198 -22.66 -31.09 15.87
CA GLY A 198 -21.48 -30.42 16.31
C GLY A 198 -20.61 -29.87 15.18
N LEU A 199 -20.42 -30.67 14.11
CA LEU A 199 -19.70 -30.22 12.91
C LEU A 199 -20.44 -29.07 12.22
N LEU A 200 -21.76 -29.18 12.07
CA LEU A 200 -22.57 -28.09 11.50
C LEU A 200 -22.47 -26.80 12.30
N ALA A 201 -22.49 -26.90 13.64
CA ALA A 201 -22.29 -25.76 14.53
C ALA A 201 -20.89 -25.11 14.35
N ALA A 202 -19.84 -25.92 14.28
CA ALA A 202 -18.48 -25.43 14.04
C ALA A 202 -18.38 -24.72 12.68
N LEU A 203 -18.93 -25.32 11.63
CA LEU A 203 -18.96 -24.71 10.30
C LEU A 203 -19.79 -23.41 10.26
N ALA A 204 -20.90 -23.34 11.01
CA ALA A 204 -21.71 -22.13 11.12
C ALA A 204 -20.93 -20.99 11.78
N VAL A 205 -20.15 -21.26 12.82
CA VAL A 205 -19.29 -20.28 13.47
C VAL A 205 -18.21 -19.76 12.48
N LEU A 206 -17.54 -20.65 11.77
CA LEU A 206 -16.52 -20.23 10.78
C LEU A 206 -17.13 -19.40 9.64
N ARG A 207 -18.32 -19.80 9.14
CA ARG A 207 -19.05 -19.02 8.13
C ARG A 207 -19.47 -17.65 8.65
N HIS A 208 -19.93 -17.58 9.89
CA HIS A 208 -20.25 -16.30 10.52
C HIS A 208 -19.07 -15.34 10.51
N PHE A 209 -17.89 -15.78 10.97
CA PHE A 209 -16.68 -14.95 10.97
C PHE A 209 -16.26 -14.53 9.56
N ARG A 210 -16.34 -15.43 8.59
CA ARG A 210 -16.08 -15.09 7.18
C ARG A 210 -17.04 -14.01 6.65
N ASN A 211 -18.32 -14.09 6.99
CA ASN A 211 -19.32 -13.12 6.54
C ASN A 211 -19.15 -11.72 7.16
N VAL A 212 -18.54 -11.61 8.34
CA VAL A 212 -18.26 -10.34 9.01
C VAL A 212 -16.83 -9.85 8.77
N ASP A 213 -16.08 -10.45 7.84
CA ASP A 213 -14.67 -10.10 7.59
C ASP A 213 -14.48 -8.67 7.10
N ASN A 214 -15.50 -8.05 6.51
CA ASN A 214 -15.51 -6.62 6.17
C ASN A 214 -15.29 -5.68 7.38
N ARG A 215 -15.45 -6.19 8.61
CA ARG A 215 -15.20 -5.48 9.88
C ARG A 215 -13.89 -5.89 10.53
N LEU A 216 -13.49 -7.15 10.35
CA LEU A 216 -12.34 -7.77 11.01
C LEU A 216 -11.08 -7.76 10.13
N TYR A 217 -11.24 -7.78 8.80
CA TYR A 217 -10.14 -7.81 7.81
C TYR A 217 -9.16 -8.99 7.99
N VAL A 218 -9.62 -10.10 8.60
CA VAL A 218 -8.76 -11.25 8.92
C VAL A 218 -8.42 -12.05 7.67
N TYR A 219 -9.44 -12.39 6.88
CA TYR A 219 -9.25 -13.10 5.61
C TYR A 219 -8.50 -12.21 4.60
N TYR A 220 -8.88 -10.96 4.50
CA TYR A 220 -8.22 -9.97 3.66
C TYR A 220 -6.72 -9.90 3.93
N LEU A 221 -6.31 -9.65 5.18
CA LEU A 221 -4.91 -9.53 5.56
C LEU A 221 -4.14 -10.84 5.40
N MET A 222 -4.78 -11.99 5.68
CA MET A 222 -4.12 -13.29 5.49
C MET A 222 -3.75 -13.49 4.02
N HIS A 223 -4.62 -13.10 3.09
CA HIS A 223 -4.34 -13.20 1.66
C HIS A 223 -3.30 -12.20 1.19
N ASP A 224 -3.27 -10.98 1.73
CA ASP A 224 -2.23 -9.98 1.45
C ASP A 224 -0.82 -10.53 1.78
N TYR A 225 -0.63 -11.01 3.01
CA TYR A 225 0.66 -11.58 3.42
C TYR A 225 1.01 -12.86 2.67
N ALA A 226 0.02 -13.64 2.28
CA ALA A 226 0.23 -14.87 1.56
C ALA A 226 0.59 -14.67 0.09
N TYR A 227 0.16 -13.57 -0.53
CA TYR A 227 0.32 -13.34 -1.97
C TYR A 227 1.79 -13.44 -2.41
N THR A 228 2.66 -12.71 -1.74
CA THR A 228 4.10 -12.72 -2.02
C THR A 228 4.84 -13.89 -1.35
N ALA A 229 4.34 -14.37 -0.20
CA ALA A 229 4.90 -15.53 0.46
C ALA A 229 4.72 -16.81 -0.35
N ALA A 230 3.60 -16.98 -1.05
CA ALA A 230 3.30 -18.17 -1.85
C ALA A 230 4.38 -18.49 -2.89
N THR A 231 5.00 -17.47 -3.47
CA THR A 231 6.10 -17.56 -4.43
C THR A 231 7.48 -17.41 -3.76
N ARG A 232 7.54 -17.36 -2.42
CA ARG A 232 8.75 -17.09 -1.64
C ARG A 232 9.43 -15.76 -2.03
N GLY A 233 8.66 -14.80 -2.52
CA GLY A 233 9.10 -13.46 -2.93
C GLY A 233 9.38 -13.32 -4.43
N ALA A 234 9.29 -14.38 -5.22
CA ALA A 234 9.36 -14.26 -6.67
C ALA A 234 8.10 -13.53 -7.22
N MET A 235 8.29 -12.74 -8.25
CA MET A 235 7.18 -12.08 -8.95
C MET A 235 6.49 -13.08 -9.89
N THR A 236 5.14 -13.09 -9.87
CA THR A 236 4.36 -13.96 -10.78
C THR A 236 4.42 -13.41 -12.21
N ALA A 237 4.30 -14.29 -13.22
CA ALA A 237 4.25 -13.88 -14.63
C ALA A 237 3.08 -12.92 -14.91
N GLU A 238 1.93 -13.12 -14.25
CA GLU A 238 0.78 -12.21 -14.37
C GLU A 238 1.12 -10.80 -13.86
N MET A 239 1.82 -10.70 -12.73
CA MET A 239 2.25 -9.41 -12.18
C MET A 239 3.34 -8.78 -13.06
N GLN A 240 4.30 -9.56 -13.56
CA GLN A 240 5.31 -9.05 -14.50
C GLN A 240 4.68 -8.43 -15.74
N ALA A 241 3.71 -9.12 -16.36
CA ALA A 241 2.97 -8.58 -17.51
C ALA A 241 2.20 -7.29 -17.16
N ARG A 242 1.63 -7.22 -15.93
CA ARG A 242 0.96 -6.01 -15.45
C ARG A 242 1.94 -4.85 -15.26
N LEU A 243 3.13 -5.09 -14.69
CA LEU A 243 4.15 -4.06 -14.51
C LEU A 243 4.74 -3.57 -15.83
N ALA A 244 4.90 -4.46 -16.84
CA ALA A 244 5.29 -4.05 -18.18
C ALA A 244 4.29 -3.04 -18.77
N GLY A 245 2.98 -3.29 -18.65
CA GLY A 245 1.96 -2.32 -19.08
C GLY A 245 1.99 -1.01 -18.27
N PHE A 246 2.37 -1.04 -17.01
CA PHE A 246 2.58 0.19 -16.21
C PHE A 246 3.82 0.96 -16.69
N ALA A 247 4.90 0.24 -16.98
CA ALA A 247 6.13 0.83 -17.53
C ALA A 247 5.89 1.55 -18.87
N GLU A 248 5.12 0.92 -19.77
CA GLU A 248 4.71 1.52 -21.06
C GLU A 248 3.96 2.83 -20.86
N ARG A 249 2.98 2.86 -19.93
CA ARG A 249 2.20 4.08 -19.66
C ARG A 249 3.02 5.21 -19.06
N ILE A 250 3.97 4.90 -18.17
CA ILE A 250 4.87 5.90 -17.59
C ILE A 250 5.82 6.42 -18.64
N ALA A 251 6.40 5.55 -19.49
CA ALA A 251 7.29 5.94 -20.58
C ALA A 251 6.55 6.84 -21.60
N ALA A 252 5.36 6.47 -22.04
CA ALA A 252 4.53 7.27 -22.93
C ALA A 252 4.26 8.68 -22.37
N ALA A 253 3.99 8.80 -21.06
CA ALA A 253 3.81 10.09 -20.42
C ALA A 253 5.09 10.94 -20.37
N LEU A 254 6.26 10.31 -20.23
CA LEU A 254 7.56 11.00 -20.30
C LEU A 254 7.84 11.57 -21.71
N ASP A 255 7.41 10.87 -22.74
CA ASP A 255 7.56 11.27 -24.13
C ASP A 255 6.50 12.27 -24.59
N GLY A 256 5.48 12.55 -23.76
CA GLY A 256 4.40 13.49 -24.07
C GLY A 256 3.39 12.91 -25.06
N GLU A 257 3.26 11.59 -25.14
CA GLU A 257 2.24 10.95 -25.93
C GLU A 257 0.84 11.24 -25.36
N ASP A 258 -0.11 11.53 -26.25
CA ASP A 258 -1.49 11.85 -25.89
C ASP A 258 -2.17 10.65 -25.20
N ASP A 259 -2.43 10.78 -23.92
CA ASP A 259 -3.18 9.78 -23.15
C ASP A 259 -4.71 9.95 -23.27
N GLY A 260 -5.17 10.63 -24.32
CA GLY A 260 -6.58 10.93 -24.61
C GLY A 260 -7.11 12.18 -23.91
N ASP A 261 -6.25 12.99 -23.35
CA ASP A 261 -6.60 14.22 -22.63
C ASP A 261 -6.38 15.50 -23.49
N GLY A 262 -5.90 15.33 -24.73
CA GLY A 262 -5.70 16.39 -25.72
C GLY A 262 -4.44 17.25 -25.49
N ASP A 263 -3.71 17.03 -24.43
CA ASP A 263 -2.48 17.77 -24.10
C ASP A 263 -1.24 16.97 -24.56
N ARG A 264 -0.67 17.37 -25.70
CA ARG A 264 0.46 16.70 -26.35
C ARG A 264 1.84 17.10 -25.84
N ALA A 265 1.91 18.05 -24.92
CA ALA A 265 3.21 18.48 -24.42
C ALA A 265 3.62 17.67 -23.20
N PRO A 266 4.88 17.19 -23.15
CA PRO A 266 5.35 16.40 -22.01
C PRO A 266 5.23 17.19 -20.69
N PRO A 267 4.90 16.51 -19.56
CA PRO A 267 4.84 17.15 -18.26
C PRO A 267 6.23 17.61 -17.80
N ASP A 268 6.27 18.61 -16.92
CA ASP A 268 7.50 19.06 -16.29
C ASP A 268 8.04 18.00 -15.31
N GLU A 269 7.14 17.24 -14.67
CA GLU A 269 7.47 16.12 -13.79
C GLU A 269 6.47 14.97 -13.95
N VAL A 270 6.98 13.75 -14.06
CA VAL A 270 6.25 12.49 -13.88
C VAL A 270 6.59 11.94 -12.51
N LEU A 271 5.60 11.94 -11.61
CA LEU A 271 5.77 11.46 -10.25
C LEU A 271 5.09 10.10 -10.08
N VAL A 272 5.86 9.06 -9.80
CA VAL A 272 5.33 7.75 -9.44
C VAL A 272 5.19 7.67 -7.92
N VAL A 273 4.00 7.35 -7.46
CA VAL A 273 3.69 7.22 -6.03
C VAL A 273 3.31 5.78 -5.73
N GLY A 274 4.10 5.08 -4.94
CA GLY A 274 3.81 3.73 -4.46
C GLY A 274 3.40 3.74 -2.98
N HIS A 275 2.25 3.17 -2.64
CA HIS A 275 1.77 3.10 -1.27
C HIS A 275 1.73 1.65 -0.76
N SER A 276 2.24 1.41 0.45
CA SER A 276 2.25 0.07 1.07
C SER A 276 2.99 -0.95 0.19
N SER A 277 2.36 -2.08 -0.18
CA SER A 277 2.91 -3.05 -1.16
C SER A 277 3.03 -2.46 -2.58
N GLY A 278 2.31 -1.39 -2.91
CA GLY A 278 2.53 -0.64 -4.16
C GLY A 278 3.90 0.03 -4.26
N ALA A 279 4.57 0.26 -3.12
CA ALA A 279 5.93 0.83 -3.11
C ALA A 279 6.95 -0.10 -3.80
N GLN A 280 6.90 -1.40 -3.52
CA GLN A 280 7.78 -2.38 -4.19
C GLN A 280 7.46 -2.53 -5.67
N LEU A 281 6.17 -2.46 -6.05
CA LEU A 281 5.76 -2.50 -7.45
C LEU A 281 6.26 -1.26 -8.20
N ALA A 282 6.19 -0.07 -7.58
CA ALA A 282 6.73 1.16 -8.14
C ALA A 282 8.25 1.07 -8.38
N VAL A 283 9.00 0.50 -7.43
CA VAL A 283 10.45 0.25 -7.59
C VAL A 283 10.70 -0.66 -8.80
N SER A 284 9.96 -1.77 -8.92
CA SER A 284 10.16 -2.71 -10.04
C SER A 284 9.79 -2.11 -11.38
N VAL A 285 8.68 -1.37 -11.48
CA VAL A 285 8.29 -0.66 -12.73
C VAL A 285 9.38 0.31 -13.19
N LEU A 286 9.92 1.12 -12.27
CA LEU A 286 10.96 2.09 -12.61
C LEU A 286 12.29 1.41 -12.97
N ALA A 287 12.61 0.30 -12.31
CA ALA A 287 13.78 -0.50 -12.66
C ALA A 287 13.67 -1.11 -14.06
N ASP A 288 12.47 -1.54 -14.48
CA ASP A 288 12.24 -2.06 -15.84
C ASP A 288 12.39 -0.95 -16.88
N ILE A 289 11.83 0.25 -16.66
CA ILE A 289 12.02 1.42 -17.52
C ILE A 289 13.51 1.76 -17.70
N LEU A 290 14.30 1.69 -16.61
CA LEU A 290 15.74 1.91 -16.67
C LEU A 290 16.48 0.85 -17.48
N ARG A 291 16.17 -0.44 -17.29
CA ARG A 291 16.79 -1.57 -18.01
C ARG A 291 16.52 -1.51 -19.51
N GLU A 292 15.32 -1.09 -19.86
CA GLU A 292 14.88 -0.95 -21.27
C GLU A 292 15.42 0.32 -21.93
N GLY A 293 16.16 1.17 -21.22
CA GLY A 293 16.75 2.38 -21.75
C GLY A 293 15.75 3.46 -22.18
N ARG A 294 14.50 3.39 -21.68
CA ARG A 294 13.41 4.31 -22.06
C ARG A 294 13.53 5.71 -21.45
N LEU A 295 14.60 6.00 -20.70
CA LEU A 295 14.78 7.28 -19.98
C LEU A 295 15.77 8.25 -20.61
N SER A 296 16.39 7.95 -21.74
CA SER A 296 17.62 8.59 -22.22
C SER A 296 17.63 10.13 -22.25
N ALA A 297 16.53 10.79 -22.60
CA ALA A 297 16.45 12.25 -22.65
C ALA A 297 15.61 12.87 -21.51
N ASN A 298 14.73 12.10 -20.88
CA ASN A 298 13.67 12.58 -19.99
C ASN A 298 13.82 12.10 -18.54
N ALA A 299 14.95 11.47 -18.18
CA ALA A 299 15.21 10.92 -16.83
C ALA A 299 14.98 11.94 -15.72
N ARG A 300 15.40 13.19 -15.93
CA ARG A 300 15.26 14.28 -14.94
C ARG A 300 13.81 14.68 -14.63
N ARG A 301 12.85 14.20 -15.43
CA ARG A 301 11.43 14.46 -15.22
C ARG A 301 10.76 13.37 -14.38
N LEU A 302 11.44 12.25 -14.14
CA LEU A 302 10.89 11.12 -13.40
C LEU A 302 11.32 11.16 -11.94
N ALA A 303 10.35 10.99 -11.02
CA ALA A 303 10.61 10.92 -9.58
C ALA A 303 9.77 9.84 -8.92
N LEU A 304 10.25 9.30 -7.81
CA LEU A 304 9.59 8.26 -7.02
C LEU A 304 9.30 8.74 -5.59
N LEU A 305 8.05 8.58 -5.18
CA LEU A 305 7.61 8.78 -3.80
C LEU A 305 7.05 7.46 -3.27
N THR A 306 7.68 6.86 -2.27
CA THR A 306 7.15 5.68 -1.59
C THR A 306 6.58 6.06 -0.22
N LEU A 307 5.38 5.55 0.06
CA LEU A 307 4.60 5.88 1.25
C LEU A 307 4.26 4.63 2.04
N GLY A 308 4.59 4.60 3.33
CA GLY A 308 4.22 3.50 4.21
C GLY A 308 4.67 2.13 3.70
N GLN A 309 5.87 2.01 3.18
CA GLN A 309 6.36 0.82 2.48
C GLN A 309 6.49 -0.41 3.39
N VAL A 310 6.29 -1.58 2.78
CA VAL A 310 6.42 -2.91 3.38
C VAL A 310 7.44 -3.80 2.66
N VAL A 311 8.35 -3.19 1.91
CA VAL A 311 9.37 -3.85 1.07
C VAL A 311 10.10 -4.99 1.78
N PRO A 312 10.52 -4.89 3.06
CA PRO A 312 11.22 -5.98 3.75
C PRO A 312 10.41 -7.28 3.88
N MET A 313 9.06 -7.21 3.88
CA MET A 313 8.23 -8.42 3.87
C MET A 313 8.50 -9.31 2.66
N VAL A 314 8.91 -8.74 1.55
CA VAL A 314 9.20 -9.47 0.31
C VAL A 314 10.70 -9.64 0.10
N SER A 315 11.49 -8.58 0.20
CA SER A 315 12.93 -8.62 -0.09
C SER A 315 13.72 -9.55 0.82
N PHE A 316 13.19 -9.90 2.01
CA PHE A 316 13.80 -10.86 2.95
C PHE A 316 13.46 -12.32 2.62
N LEU A 317 12.63 -12.56 1.60
CA LEU A 317 12.32 -13.91 1.14
C LEU A 317 13.36 -14.41 0.13
N PRO A 318 13.61 -15.72 0.06
CA PRO A 318 14.71 -16.28 -0.74
C PRO A 318 14.63 -15.94 -2.23
N GLU A 319 13.44 -16.06 -2.84
CA GLU A 319 13.26 -15.93 -4.30
C GLU A 319 12.98 -14.48 -4.76
N ALA A 320 13.13 -13.49 -3.87
CA ALA A 320 12.91 -12.07 -4.20
C ALA A 320 14.12 -11.45 -4.95
N HIS A 321 14.78 -12.20 -5.82
CA HIS A 321 15.99 -11.77 -6.55
C HIS A 321 15.74 -10.52 -7.39
N GLN A 322 14.65 -10.53 -8.16
CA GLN A 322 14.28 -9.41 -9.01
C GLN A 322 14.07 -8.12 -8.18
N LEU A 323 13.25 -8.17 -7.12
CA LEU A 323 13.03 -7.01 -6.27
C LEU A 323 14.34 -6.48 -5.66
N ARG A 324 15.25 -7.37 -5.25
CA ARG A 324 16.56 -6.96 -4.73
C ARG A 324 17.43 -6.31 -5.80
N ALA A 325 17.41 -6.83 -7.03
CA ALA A 325 18.09 -6.22 -8.18
C ALA A 325 17.50 -4.84 -8.52
N ASP A 326 16.16 -4.70 -8.47
CA ASP A 326 15.46 -3.46 -8.73
C ASP A 326 15.81 -2.39 -7.68
N LEU A 327 15.84 -2.77 -6.39
CA LEU A 327 16.25 -1.90 -5.30
C LEU A 327 17.70 -1.40 -5.48
N ALA A 328 18.63 -2.31 -5.82
CA ALA A 328 20.03 -1.96 -6.04
C ALA A 328 20.21 -1.02 -7.24
N LEU A 329 19.53 -1.30 -8.35
CA LEU A 329 19.58 -0.49 -9.56
C LEU A 329 19.04 0.93 -9.30
N LEU A 330 17.85 1.04 -8.71
CA LEU A 330 17.21 2.32 -8.49
C LEU A 330 17.95 3.17 -7.45
N ALA A 331 18.61 2.54 -6.48
CA ALA A 331 19.38 3.24 -5.45
C ALA A 331 20.58 4.02 -6.00
N GLY A 332 21.12 3.61 -7.15
CA GLY A 332 22.23 4.32 -7.84
C GLY A 332 21.78 5.20 -8.99
N ALA A 333 20.51 5.12 -9.42
CA ALA A 333 20.01 5.83 -10.57
C ALA A 333 19.88 7.34 -10.36
N ASP A 334 19.79 8.09 -11.47
CA ASP A 334 19.50 9.53 -11.46
C ASP A 334 17.99 9.81 -11.43
N ILE A 335 17.28 9.12 -10.53
CA ILE A 335 15.84 9.28 -10.30
C ILE A 335 15.66 9.64 -8.81
N PRO A 336 15.21 10.86 -8.48
CA PRO A 336 14.94 11.24 -7.11
C PRO A 336 13.91 10.29 -6.47
N TRP A 337 14.30 9.67 -5.36
CA TRP A 337 13.44 8.76 -4.61
C TRP A 337 13.33 9.18 -3.15
N VAL A 338 12.13 9.56 -2.72
CA VAL A 338 11.83 9.89 -1.33
C VAL A 338 10.95 8.79 -0.73
N ASP A 339 11.40 8.20 0.38
CA ASP A 339 10.67 7.20 1.16
C ASP A 339 10.10 7.83 2.43
N VAL A 340 8.78 7.87 2.53
CA VAL A 340 8.07 8.49 3.65
C VAL A 340 7.34 7.43 4.46
N THR A 341 7.76 7.30 5.71
CA THR A 341 7.13 6.40 6.68
C THR A 341 6.95 7.09 8.02
N ALA A 342 6.22 6.50 8.95
CA ALA A 342 6.03 7.08 10.28
C ALA A 342 6.11 5.99 11.37
N PRO A 343 6.92 6.18 12.43
CA PRO A 343 7.00 5.23 13.54
C PRO A 343 5.67 4.92 14.24
N GLY A 344 4.70 5.83 14.12
CA GLY A 344 3.34 5.63 14.63
C GLY A 344 2.47 4.70 13.79
N ASP A 345 2.86 4.41 12.54
CA ASP A 345 2.18 3.43 11.69
C ASP A 345 2.71 2.02 11.97
N GLY A 346 1.89 1.20 12.62
CA GLY A 346 2.24 -0.18 12.95
C GLY A 346 2.28 -1.14 11.76
N CYS A 347 1.82 -0.73 10.58
CA CYS A 347 1.79 -1.59 9.39
C CYS A 347 3.06 -1.50 8.54
N THR A 348 3.87 -0.44 8.68
CA THR A 348 5.04 -0.17 7.85
C THR A 348 6.36 -0.47 8.54
N PHE A 349 7.40 -0.73 7.76
CA PHE A 349 8.79 -0.76 8.26
C PHE A 349 9.33 0.67 8.41
N ALA A 350 8.77 1.36 9.37
CA ALA A 350 9.01 2.78 9.58
C ALA A 350 10.50 3.14 9.68
N LEU A 351 10.93 4.08 8.83
CA LEU A 351 12.30 4.59 8.73
C LEU A 351 13.35 3.51 8.43
N CYS A 352 12.95 2.35 7.95
CA CYS A 352 13.88 1.36 7.43
C CYS A 352 14.17 1.67 5.97
N ASP A 353 15.41 1.96 5.65
CA ASP A 353 15.85 2.12 4.25
C ASP A 353 15.69 0.77 3.53
N PRO A 354 14.78 0.65 2.57
CA PRO A 354 14.45 -0.66 1.97
C PRO A 354 15.64 -1.28 1.21
N VAL A 355 16.55 -0.48 0.72
CA VAL A 355 17.75 -0.93 -0.01
C VAL A 355 18.79 -1.45 0.98
N ALA A 356 19.11 -0.65 1.99
CA ALA A 356 20.14 -0.98 2.97
C ALA A 356 19.76 -2.19 3.83
N VAL A 357 18.52 -2.24 4.36
CA VAL A 357 18.10 -3.37 5.21
C VAL A 357 17.96 -4.67 4.44
N SER A 358 17.72 -4.60 3.11
CA SER A 358 17.73 -5.76 2.21
C SER A 358 19.15 -6.26 1.89
N GLY A 359 20.18 -5.52 2.27
CA GLY A 359 21.59 -5.89 2.05
C GLY A 359 22.04 -5.75 0.60
N VAL A 360 21.43 -4.86 -0.18
CA VAL A 360 21.72 -4.68 -1.61
C VAL A 360 22.11 -3.24 -1.95
N ALA A 361 22.50 -2.46 -0.97
CA ALA A 361 22.95 -1.09 -1.18
C ALA A 361 24.26 -1.06 -2.01
N PRO A 362 24.29 -0.42 -3.20
CA PRO A 362 25.49 -0.28 -3.99
C PRO A 362 26.49 0.70 -3.33
N ALA A 363 27.76 0.62 -3.69
CA ALA A 363 28.81 1.52 -3.16
C ALA A 363 28.51 3.00 -3.42
N GLY A 364 27.86 3.33 -4.53
CA GLY A 364 27.47 4.71 -4.88
C GLY A 364 25.99 5.01 -4.58
N LYS A 365 25.41 4.39 -3.54
CA LYS A 365 24.00 4.59 -3.19
C LYS A 365 23.66 6.10 -3.03
N ARG A 366 22.69 6.57 -3.79
CA ARG A 366 22.16 7.95 -3.75
C ARG A 366 20.78 7.98 -3.06
N TRP A 367 19.96 6.97 -3.28
CA TRP A 367 18.55 6.88 -2.88
C TRP A 367 18.24 5.63 -2.06
N PRO A 368 17.10 5.59 -1.34
CA PRO A 368 16.15 6.68 -1.12
C PRO A 368 16.60 7.71 -0.08
N LEU A 369 16.01 8.92 -0.14
CA LEU A 369 15.95 9.81 1.00
C LEU A 369 14.84 9.33 1.95
N VAL A 370 15.21 8.78 3.10
CA VAL A 370 14.26 8.26 4.09
C VAL A 370 13.87 9.35 5.07
N ILE A 371 12.58 9.73 5.08
CA ILE A 371 12.05 10.77 5.98
C ILE A 371 10.82 10.29 6.74
N SER A 372 10.50 10.99 7.83
CA SER A 372 9.33 10.71 8.66
C SER A 372 8.18 11.65 8.36
N ALA A 373 6.95 11.11 8.17
CA ALA A 373 5.74 11.90 8.23
C ALA A 373 5.36 12.32 9.67
N ALA A 374 6.07 11.84 10.68
CA ALA A 374 6.03 12.24 12.08
C ALA A 374 4.60 12.37 12.68
N PHE A 375 3.75 11.37 12.50
CA PHE A 375 2.31 11.41 12.85
C PHE A 375 2.03 11.92 14.27
N THR A 376 2.90 11.65 15.24
CA THR A 376 2.74 12.14 16.63
C THR A 376 2.97 13.65 16.77
N GLN A 377 3.59 14.29 15.78
CA GLN A 377 3.88 15.73 15.74
C GLN A 377 2.96 16.47 14.76
N THR A 378 2.69 15.83 13.62
CA THR A 378 1.92 16.39 12.51
C THR A 378 0.41 16.23 12.65
N LEU A 379 -0.03 15.33 13.53
CA LEU A 379 -1.43 15.22 13.96
C LEU A 379 -1.61 15.88 15.33
N SER A 380 -2.73 16.58 15.52
CA SER A 380 -3.11 17.08 16.84
C SER A 380 -3.28 15.93 17.85
N PRO A 381 -3.11 16.17 19.16
CA PRO A 381 -3.31 15.15 20.18
C PRO A 381 -4.70 14.50 20.15
N ALA A 382 -5.72 15.24 19.74
CA ALA A 382 -7.08 14.74 19.59
C ALA A 382 -7.17 13.77 18.40
N ARG A 383 -6.65 14.17 17.23
CA ARG A 383 -6.65 13.32 16.01
C ARG A 383 -5.77 12.09 16.19
N TRP A 384 -4.61 12.24 16.82
CA TRP A 384 -3.72 11.10 17.13
C TRP A 384 -4.41 10.08 18.05
N ARG A 385 -5.08 10.51 19.14
CA ARG A 385 -5.84 9.61 20.03
C ARG A 385 -6.94 8.86 19.30
N LEU A 386 -7.59 9.49 18.32
CA LEU A 386 -8.64 8.87 17.51
C LEU A 386 -8.07 7.81 16.54
N LEU A 387 -6.88 8.02 15.99
CA LEU A 387 -6.32 7.22 14.91
C LEU A 387 -5.36 6.12 15.37
N ARG A 388 -4.61 6.31 16.46
CA ARG A 388 -3.50 5.44 16.88
C ARG A 388 -3.81 3.95 17.00
N TRP A 389 -5.08 3.59 17.23
CA TRP A 389 -5.54 2.20 17.31
C TRP A 389 -6.35 1.75 16.09
N ARG A 390 -6.48 2.60 15.10
CA ARG A 390 -7.17 2.31 13.84
C ARG A 390 -6.13 2.07 12.76
N PHE A 391 -5.40 0.96 12.86
CA PHE A 391 -4.20 0.67 12.07
C PHE A 391 -4.39 0.92 10.56
N PHE A 392 -5.46 0.44 9.94
CA PHE A 392 -5.75 0.71 8.54
C PHE A 392 -5.94 2.19 8.22
N ARG A 393 -6.71 2.91 9.03
CA ARG A 393 -6.91 4.35 8.83
C ARG A 393 -5.61 5.12 9.00
N LEU A 394 -4.81 4.72 9.97
CA LEU A 394 -3.52 5.33 10.21
C LEU A 394 -2.52 5.03 9.09
N HIS A 395 -2.57 3.83 8.50
CA HIS A 395 -1.76 3.46 7.35
C HIS A 395 -2.10 4.26 6.09
N PHE A 396 -3.35 4.73 5.95
CA PHE A 396 -3.76 5.65 4.87
C PHE A 396 -3.50 7.13 5.19
N GLN A 397 -3.00 7.46 6.40
CA GLN A 397 -2.77 8.86 6.80
C GLN A 397 -1.79 9.60 5.88
N TYR A 398 -0.87 8.90 5.23
CA TYR A 398 0.03 9.51 4.24
C TYR A 398 -0.71 10.19 3.08
N LEU A 399 -1.92 9.75 2.76
CA LEU A 399 -2.78 10.29 1.69
C LEU A 399 -3.83 11.28 2.23
N CYS A 400 -3.79 11.58 3.52
CA CYS A 400 -4.79 12.41 4.20
C CYS A 400 -4.20 13.75 4.67
N ALA A 401 -5.07 14.67 5.01
CA ALA A 401 -4.69 15.95 5.58
C ALA A 401 -4.03 15.79 6.96
N PHE A 402 -3.08 16.68 7.23
CA PHE A 402 -2.43 16.84 8.53
C PHE A 402 -2.89 18.15 9.15
N ASP A 403 -3.39 18.12 10.38
CA ASP A 403 -3.83 19.34 11.09
C ASP A 403 -2.66 20.16 11.66
N ARG A 404 -1.44 19.63 11.61
CA ARG A 404 -0.17 20.30 11.91
C ARG A 404 0.89 19.90 10.89
N PRO A 405 0.76 20.30 9.61
CA PRO A 405 1.66 19.85 8.55
C PRO A 405 3.10 20.23 8.86
N GLY A 406 4.02 19.29 8.58
CA GLY A 406 5.46 19.48 8.60
C GLY A 406 6.03 19.53 7.19
N ASP A 407 7.23 18.96 7.00
CA ASP A 407 7.90 18.88 5.69
C ASP A 407 7.10 18.05 4.68
N TYR A 408 6.36 17.06 5.18
CA TYR A 408 5.55 16.17 4.36
C TYR A 408 4.10 16.69 4.28
N ASP A 409 3.69 17.04 3.08
CA ASP A 409 2.31 17.33 2.68
C ASP A 409 2.08 16.69 1.31
N TYR A 410 1.23 15.66 1.28
CA TYR A 410 0.97 14.88 0.07
C TYR A 410 0.44 15.73 -1.08
N PHE A 411 -0.41 16.71 -0.79
CA PHE A 411 -1.04 17.57 -1.78
C PHE A 411 -0.06 18.64 -2.30
N ARG A 412 0.84 19.14 -1.44
CA ARG A 412 1.94 20.01 -1.89
C ARG A 412 2.95 19.29 -2.77
N ILE A 413 3.21 18.01 -2.49
CA ILE A 413 4.12 17.19 -3.30
C ILE A 413 3.49 16.88 -4.66
N THR A 414 2.21 16.47 -4.67
CA THR A 414 1.56 15.96 -5.87
C THR A 414 0.92 17.03 -6.76
N ALA A 415 0.64 18.22 -6.22
CA ALA A 415 -0.02 19.30 -6.96
C ALA A 415 0.63 20.68 -6.74
N GLY A 416 1.79 20.78 -6.11
CA GLY A 416 2.49 22.05 -5.89
C GLY A 416 3.52 22.38 -6.99
N PRO A 417 4.04 23.63 -7.01
CA PRO A 417 4.87 24.16 -8.10
C PRO A 417 6.34 23.74 -8.04
N VAL A 418 6.73 22.91 -7.08
CA VAL A 418 8.14 22.51 -6.86
C VAL A 418 8.27 21.01 -7.12
N SER A 419 9.31 20.61 -7.85
CA SER A 419 9.62 19.19 -8.11
C SER A 419 9.94 18.41 -6.83
N LEU A 420 9.78 17.09 -6.84
CA LEU A 420 10.14 16.24 -5.69
C LEU A 420 11.62 16.44 -5.30
N GLU A 421 12.51 16.48 -6.29
CA GLU A 421 13.94 16.69 -6.07
C GLU A 421 14.20 18.02 -5.38
N SER A 422 13.69 19.11 -5.92
CA SER A 422 13.94 20.46 -5.40
C SER A 422 13.31 20.68 -4.03
N ARG A 423 12.14 20.10 -3.78
CA ARG A 423 11.46 20.16 -2.48
C ARG A 423 12.31 19.57 -1.35
N PHE A 424 13.02 18.50 -1.64
CA PHE A 424 13.84 17.80 -0.64
C PHE A 424 15.36 18.00 -0.83
N ARG A 425 15.76 18.92 -1.70
CA ARG A 425 17.18 19.26 -1.91
C ARG A 425 17.80 19.74 -0.62
N GLY A 426 18.93 19.12 -0.22
CA GLY A 426 19.62 19.44 1.02
C GLY A 426 18.93 18.95 2.29
N ARG A 427 17.78 18.30 2.20
CA ARG A 427 17.10 17.68 3.34
C ARG A 427 17.90 16.46 3.81
N ALA A 428 18.38 16.51 5.06
CA ALA A 428 19.01 15.33 5.65
C ALA A 428 17.99 14.22 5.92
N PRO A 429 18.36 12.95 5.72
CA PRO A 429 17.49 11.83 6.10
C PRO A 429 17.22 11.82 7.61
N SER A 430 16.12 11.16 8.01
CA SER A 430 15.76 11.04 9.43
C SER A 430 16.91 10.43 10.25
N THR A 431 17.25 11.04 11.38
CA THR A 431 18.34 10.58 12.25
C THR A 431 18.09 9.18 12.83
N SER A 432 16.84 8.79 12.99
CA SER A 432 16.42 7.48 13.48
C SER A 432 16.17 6.45 12.37
N ARG A 433 16.66 6.71 11.14
CA ARG A 433 16.56 5.72 10.05
C ARG A 433 17.40 4.48 10.37
N VAL A 434 16.95 3.34 9.85
CA VAL A 434 17.60 2.04 10.01
C VAL A 434 18.18 1.62 8.66
N GLU A 435 19.52 1.45 8.62
CA GLU A 435 20.29 1.08 7.42
C GLU A 435 21.09 -0.23 7.62
N VAL A 436 20.90 -0.91 8.75
CA VAL A 436 21.63 -2.15 9.05
C VAL A 436 21.12 -3.28 8.15
N PRO A 437 21.97 -3.94 7.36
CA PRO A 437 21.55 -5.05 6.52
C PRO A 437 21.19 -6.26 7.41
N LEU A 438 19.92 -6.67 7.35
CA LEU A 438 19.38 -7.77 8.15
C LEU A 438 18.85 -8.93 7.30
N SER A 439 18.65 -8.74 6.01
CA SER A 439 18.27 -9.86 5.14
C SER A 439 19.34 -10.94 5.12
N LYS A 440 18.90 -12.22 5.14
CA LYS A 440 19.80 -13.37 4.90
C LYS A 440 20.08 -13.51 3.40
N TYR A 441 19.13 -13.10 2.58
CA TYR A 441 19.17 -13.26 1.14
C TYR A 441 19.50 -11.91 0.50
N THR A 442 20.62 -11.88 -0.20
CA THR A 442 21.13 -10.65 -0.84
C THR A 442 21.37 -10.85 -2.34
N GLY A 443 21.14 -12.06 -2.86
CA GLY A 443 21.30 -12.37 -4.29
C GLY A 443 20.35 -11.51 -5.15
N THR A 444 20.90 -10.94 -6.21
CA THR A 444 20.20 -10.11 -7.21
C THR A 444 20.01 -10.82 -8.55
N ALA A 445 20.56 -12.01 -8.69
CA ALA A 445 20.36 -12.91 -9.83
C ALA A 445 19.48 -14.10 -9.41
N PRO A 446 18.66 -14.66 -10.33
CA PRO A 446 17.84 -15.84 -10.05
C PRO A 446 18.69 -17.09 -9.80
#